data_a7fd11820ac98b09c6de484c875b877c
#
_entry.id   a7fd11820ac98b09c6de484c875b877c
#
_cell.length_a   1.000
_cell.length_b   1.000
_cell.length_c   1.000
_cell.angle_alpha   90.00
_cell.angle_beta   90.00
_cell.angle_gamma   90.00
#
_symmetry.space_group_name_H-M   'P 1'
#
loop_
_entity.id
_entity.type
_entity.pdbx_description
1 polymer ?
#
loop_
_entity_poly.entity_id
_entity_poly.type
_entity_poly.pdbx_seq_one_letter_code
_entity_poly.pdbx_strand_id
1 'polypeptide(L)'
;MKNWIFFTGAPGSRWSGVSQKIRDDFENVDNTDLTEDKKYTHHKYSGHIGNYYGPGMANGQWLAESFGTNRMWEEEINKSFNGPEDSWKLILSHNFAYYLEQIKKQYPDSKLVMCYRPDNLCYDWWHEAGGWDISWPDYSWYENNVKMRKEINSQNRAILEFVYKHK
;
A
#
# COMPACT_ATOMS: atom_id res chain seq x y z
N MET A 1 -14.98 -4.03 -16.81
CA MET A 1 -13.50 -4.04 -16.63
C MET A 1 -13.23 -3.38 -15.29
N LYS A 2 -12.37 -3.97 -14.43
CA LYS A 2 -12.08 -3.38 -13.11
C LYS A 2 -10.96 -2.37 -13.27
N ASN A 3 -11.23 -1.09 -13.05
CA ASN A 3 -10.26 -0.02 -13.12
C ASN A 3 -9.50 0.10 -11.79
N TRP A 4 -8.60 -0.85 -11.53
CA TRP A 4 -7.84 -0.90 -10.28
C TRP A 4 -6.37 -0.58 -10.47
N ILE A 5 -5.83 0.22 -9.53
CA ILE A 5 -4.42 0.51 -9.39
C ILE A 5 -3.97 -0.09 -8.05
N PHE A 6 -3.23 -1.18 -8.09
CA PHE A 6 -2.57 -1.72 -6.91
C PHE A 6 -1.26 -0.99 -6.70
N PHE A 7 -1.15 -0.35 -5.57
CA PHE A 7 -0.04 0.53 -5.27
C PHE A 7 0.71 0.01 -4.04
N THR A 8 2.03 -0.17 -4.17
CA THR A 8 2.88 -0.67 -3.10
C THR A 8 4.24 0.04 -3.05
N GLY A 9 4.89 -0.10 -1.92
CA GLY A 9 6.25 0.36 -1.67
C GLY A 9 6.63 0.02 -0.22
N ALA A 10 7.91 -0.16 0.05
CA ALA A 10 8.38 -0.40 1.41
C ALA A 10 8.10 0.81 2.31
N PRO A 11 7.95 0.61 3.64
CA PRO A 11 7.88 1.71 4.59
C PRO A 11 9.05 2.68 4.41
N GLY A 12 8.77 3.98 4.43
CA GLY A 12 9.79 5.00 4.18
C GLY A 12 10.18 5.23 2.71
N SER A 13 9.56 4.52 1.76
CA SER A 13 9.80 4.73 0.31
C SER A 13 9.21 6.05 -0.23
N ARG A 14 8.58 6.85 0.61
CA ARG A 14 7.80 8.05 0.24
C ARG A 14 6.57 7.74 -0.64
N TRP A 15 6.08 6.53 -0.58
CA TRP A 15 4.96 6.07 -1.39
C TRP A 15 3.71 6.92 -1.24
N SER A 16 3.42 7.45 -0.05
CA SER A 16 2.27 8.33 0.18
C SER A 16 2.35 9.63 -0.65
N GLY A 17 3.53 10.22 -0.79
CA GLY A 17 3.72 11.38 -1.67
C GLY A 17 3.52 11.04 -3.14
N VAL A 18 3.93 9.85 -3.58
CA VAL A 18 3.70 9.37 -4.95
C VAL A 18 2.22 9.07 -5.18
N SER A 19 1.54 8.42 -4.23
CA SER A 19 0.10 8.15 -4.34
C SER A 19 -0.74 9.43 -4.37
N GLN A 20 -0.35 10.43 -3.57
CA GLN A 20 -0.96 11.76 -3.61
C GLN A 20 -0.81 12.39 -5.00
N LYS A 21 0.41 12.36 -5.55
CA LYS A 21 0.66 12.90 -6.88
C LYS A 21 -0.14 12.20 -7.97
N ILE A 22 -0.32 10.88 -7.88
CA ILE A 22 -1.20 10.16 -8.83
C ILE A 22 -2.63 10.69 -8.75
N ARG A 23 -3.16 10.92 -7.56
CA ARG A 23 -4.51 11.48 -7.38
C ARG A 23 -4.64 12.91 -7.90
N ASP A 24 -3.60 13.70 -7.72
CA ASP A 24 -3.60 15.11 -8.10
C ASP A 24 -3.43 15.31 -9.62
N ASP A 25 -2.65 14.42 -10.26
CA ASP A 25 -2.29 14.54 -11.68
C ASP A 25 -3.30 13.84 -12.62
N PHE A 26 -4.12 12.93 -12.13
CA PHE A 26 -5.03 12.13 -12.95
C PHE A 26 -6.50 12.36 -12.56
N GLU A 27 -7.26 13.00 -13.43
CA GLU A 27 -8.65 13.41 -13.18
C GLU A 27 -9.60 12.25 -12.90
N ASN A 28 -9.30 11.05 -13.41
CA ASN A 28 -10.20 9.89 -13.30
C ASN A 28 -9.72 8.88 -12.23
N VAL A 29 -9.04 9.33 -11.20
CA VAL A 29 -8.67 8.50 -10.05
C VAL A 29 -9.59 8.82 -8.87
N ASP A 30 -10.28 7.78 -8.38
CA ASP A 30 -11.10 7.90 -7.19
C ASP A 30 -10.21 8.12 -5.95
N ASN A 31 -10.35 9.26 -5.33
CA ASN A 31 -9.61 9.69 -4.15
C ASN A 31 -10.41 9.52 -2.84
N THR A 32 -11.51 8.80 -2.87
CA THR A 32 -12.31 8.53 -1.68
C THR A 32 -11.44 7.93 -0.59
N ASP A 33 -11.55 8.46 0.61
CA ASP A 33 -10.93 7.94 1.81
C ASP A 33 -12.01 7.60 2.84
N LEU A 34 -12.37 6.32 2.89
CA LEU A 34 -13.29 5.79 3.91
C LEU A 34 -12.58 5.33 5.18
N THR A 35 -11.29 5.60 5.28
CA THR A 35 -10.48 5.20 6.42
C THR A 35 -10.28 6.35 7.41
N GLU A 36 -11.18 7.33 7.45
CA GLU A 36 -11.08 8.50 8.32
C GLU A 36 -10.79 8.13 9.78
N ASP A 37 -11.49 7.11 10.28
CA ASP A 37 -11.31 6.62 11.65
C ASP A 37 -9.97 5.88 11.87
N LYS A 38 -9.21 5.65 10.81
CA LYS A 38 -8.00 4.82 10.79
C LYS A 38 -6.80 5.56 10.21
N LYS A 39 -6.80 6.88 10.23
CA LYS A 39 -5.68 7.69 9.75
C LYS A 39 -4.44 7.44 10.59
N TYR A 40 -3.29 7.31 9.92
CA TYR A 40 -2.02 7.39 10.62
C TYR A 40 -1.78 8.80 11.10
N THR A 41 -1.16 8.92 12.25
CA THR A 41 -0.64 10.19 12.72
C THR A 41 0.88 10.11 12.75
N HIS A 42 1.52 10.97 11.97
CA HIS A 42 2.96 11.18 12.02
C HIS A 42 3.24 12.45 12.80
N HIS A 43 4.29 12.50 13.60
CA HIS A 43 4.64 13.69 14.35
C HIS A 43 4.97 14.88 13.46
N LYS A 44 5.60 14.66 12.33
CA LYS A 44 6.06 15.72 11.41
C LYS A 44 5.19 15.89 10.18
N TYR A 45 4.39 14.92 9.85
CA TYR A 45 3.62 14.90 8.60
C TYR A 45 2.20 14.48 8.88
N SER A 46 1.25 15.09 8.21
CA SER A 46 -0.14 14.67 8.25
C SER A 46 -0.27 13.21 7.78
N GLY A 47 -1.24 12.50 8.33
CA GLY A 47 -1.43 11.08 8.09
C GLY A 47 -1.56 10.68 6.61
N HIS A 48 -1.56 9.40 6.35
CA HIS A 48 -1.82 8.87 5.02
C HIS A 48 -3.25 9.16 4.59
N ILE A 49 -3.39 9.64 3.38
CA ILE A 49 -4.67 9.88 2.74
C ILE A 49 -4.90 8.75 1.73
N GLY A 50 -6.10 8.20 1.71
CA GLY A 50 -6.52 7.19 0.75
C GLY A 50 -6.82 5.82 1.34
N ASN A 51 -7.31 4.94 0.50
CA ASN A 51 -7.74 3.60 0.92
C ASN A 51 -6.54 2.67 1.08
N TYR A 52 -6.05 2.59 2.29
CA TYR A 52 -4.95 1.74 2.69
C TYR A 52 -5.44 0.39 3.22
N TYR A 53 -4.91 -0.67 2.66
CA TYR A 53 -5.18 -2.06 3.05
C TYR A 53 -3.91 -2.69 3.61
N GLY A 54 -3.73 -2.64 4.90
CA GLY A 54 -2.54 -3.15 5.59
C GLY A 54 -2.89 -3.93 6.84
N PRO A 55 -1.90 -4.33 7.62
CA PRO A 55 -2.10 -4.94 8.93
C PRO A 55 -2.99 -4.05 9.79
N GLY A 56 -3.98 -4.63 10.44
CA GLY A 56 -4.96 -3.90 11.27
C GLY A 56 -6.06 -3.15 10.49
N MET A 57 -5.97 -3.09 9.15
CA MET A 57 -7.05 -2.62 8.28
C MET A 57 -7.58 -3.78 7.46
N ALA A 58 -8.91 -3.92 7.40
CA ALA A 58 -9.57 -4.99 6.65
C ALA A 58 -8.93 -6.38 6.87
N ASN A 59 -8.38 -6.63 8.06
CA ASN A 59 -7.55 -7.79 8.38
C ASN A 59 -6.40 -8.00 7.39
N GLY A 60 -5.22 -7.45 7.65
CA GLY A 60 -4.03 -7.66 6.81
C GLY A 60 -3.66 -9.13 6.63
N GLN A 61 -3.95 -9.96 7.62
CA GLN A 61 -3.90 -11.42 7.52
C GLN A 61 -4.87 -11.94 6.45
N TRP A 62 -6.01 -11.37 6.36
CA TRP A 62 -7.05 -11.65 5.40
C TRP A 62 -6.65 -11.32 3.94
N LEU A 63 -5.90 -10.24 3.69
CA LEU A 63 -5.32 -9.98 2.37
C LEU A 63 -4.34 -11.08 1.95
N ALA A 64 -3.52 -11.56 2.86
CA ALA A 64 -2.56 -12.63 2.61
C ALA A 64 -3.26 -13.96 2.25
N GLU A 65 -4.32 -14.28 2.96
CA GLU A 65 -5.08 -15.53 2.78
C GLU A 65 -6.05 -15.48 1.60
N SER A 66 -6.47 -14.31 1.18
CA SER A 66 -7.54 -14.13 0.21
C SER A 66 -7.10 -13.85 -1.22
N PHE A 67 -5.82 -13.59 -1.46
CA PHE A 67 -5.29 -13.61 -2.83
C PHE A 67 -5.37 -15.02 -3.43
N GLY A 68 -6.47 -15.33 -4.03
CA GLY A 68 -6.72 -16.60 -4.70
C GLY A 68 -8.12 -17.18 -4.49
N THR A 69 -8.88 -16.68 -3.53
CA THR A 69 -10.19 -17.26 -3.22
C THR A 69 -11.36 -16.28 -3.27
N ASN A 70 -11.21 -14.94 -3.59
CA ASN A 70 -12.14 -14.09 -2.92
C ASN A 70 -12.91 -13.00 -3.63
N ARG A 71 -14.18 -13.32 -3.69
CA ARG A 71 -15.32 -12.43 -3.82
C ARG A 71 -15.40 -11.37 -2.69
N MET A 72 -15.04 -11.73 -1.46
CA MET A 72 -15.20 -10.87 -0.27
C MET A 72 -14.24 -9.67 -0.27
N TRP A 73 -13.01 -9.84 -0.70
CA TRP A 73 -12.08 -8.74 -0.76
C TRP A 73 -12.40 -7.74 -1.88
N GLU A 74 -12.94 -8.21 -2.98
CA GLU A 74 -13.43 -7.35 -4.05
C GLU A 74 -14.61 -6.51 -3.58
N GLU A 75 -15.50 -7.10 -2.77
CA GLU A 75 -16.62 -6.40 -2.14
C GLU A 75 -16.12 -5.34 -1.17
N GLU A 76 -15.11 -5.62 -0.35
CA GLU A 76 -14.50 -4.65 0.55
C GLU A 76 -13.83 -3.48 -0.21
N ILE A 77 -13.09 -3.76 -1.28
CA ILE A 77 -12.54 -2.72 -2.13
C ILE A 77 -13.68 -1.85 -2.70
N ASN A 78 -14.71 -2.47 -3.26
CA ASN A 78 -15.79 -1.71 -3.86
C ASN A 78 -16.54 -0.84 -2.85
N LYS A 79 -16.73 -1.31 -1.62
CA LYS A 79 -17.33 -0.52 -0.54
C LYS A 79 -16.45 0.65 -0.06
N SER A 80 -15.15 0.57 -0.30
CA SER A 80 -14.19 1.58 0.15
C SER A 80 -14.06 2.77 -0.80
N PHE A 81 -14.81 2.78 -1.90
CA PHE A 81 -14.74 3.84 -2.91
C PHE A 81 -16.13 4.37 -3.21
N ASN A 82 -16.28 5.71 -3.20
CA ASN A 82 -17.53 6.42 -3.42
C ASN A 82 -17.56 7.22 -4.74
N GLY A 83 -16.46 7.20 -5.48
CA GLY A 83 -16.37 7.90 -6.77
C GLY A 83 -17.15 7.21 -7.89
N PRO A 84 -17.12 7.76 -9.09
CA PRO A 84 -17.75 7.17 -10.28
C PRO A 84 -17.32 5.73 -10.50
N GLU A 85 -18.23 4.88 -10.99
CA GLU A 85 -17.97 3.45 -11.20
C GLU A 85 -16.82 3.20 -12.18
N ASP A 86 -16.65 4.08 -13.16
CA ASP A 86 -15.62 4.02 -14.20
C ASP A 86 -14.27 4.64 -13.77
N SER A 87 -14.18 5.26 -12.60
CA SER A 87 -12.93 5.81 -12.09
C SER A 87 -11.92 4.72 -11.69
N TRP A 88 -10.65 5.06 -11.75
CA TRP A 88 -9.57 4.22 -11.28
C TRP A 88 -9.50 4.23 -9.76
N LYS A 89 -9.61 3.07 -9.14
CA LYS A 89 -9.53 2.89 -7.67
C LYS A 89 -8.09 2.67 -7.26
N LEU A 90 -7.54 3.62 -6.52
CA LEU A 90 -6.16 3.55 -6.00
C LEU A 90 -6.13 2.79 -4.66
N ILE A 91 -5.68 1.56 -4.72
CA ILE A 91 -5.68 0.60 -3.61
C ILE A 91 -4.26 0.49 -3.07
N LEU A 92 -4.03 0.89 -1.80
CA LEU A 92 -2.69 1.00 -1.23
C LEU A 92 -2.43 -0.09 -0.18
N SER A 93 -1.33 -0.80 -0.33
CA SER A 93 -0.82 -1.68 0.74
C SER A 93 0.67 -1.96 0.56
N HIS A 94 1.43 -1.88 1.65
CA HIS A 94 2.81 -2.37 1.70
C HIS A 94 2.90 -3.86 1.38
N ASN A 95 1.92 -4.65 1.83
CA ASN A 95 1.90 -6.10 1.67
C ASN A 95 1.73 -6.54 0.22
N PHE A 96 1.23 -5.69 -0.67
CA PHE A 96 1.15 -6.05 -2.10
C PHE A 96 2.51 -6.39 -2.70
N ALA A 97 3.61 -5.90 -2.12
CA ALA A 97 4.95 -6.27 -2.54
C ALA A 97 5.17 -7.78 -2.59
N TYR A 98 4.54 -8.54 -1.67
CA TYR A 98 4.65 -10.00 -1.60
C TYR A 98 3.69 -10.74 -2.53
N TYR A 99 2.72 -10.04 -3.13
CA TYR A 99 1.63 -10.65 -3.91
C TYR A 99 1.56 -10.17 -5.36
N LEU A 100 2.60 -9.51 -5.86
CA LEU A 100 2.61 -8.90 -7.20
C LEU A 100 2.31 -9.92 -8.32
N GLU A 101 2.84 -11.14 -8.21
CA GLU A 101 2.56 -12.23 -9.18
C GLU A 101 1.09 -12.65 -9.13
N GLN A 102 0.54 -12.82 -7.94
CA GLN A 102 -0.85 -13.21 -7.75
C GLN A 102 -1.78 -12.11 -8.25
N ILE A 103 -1.49 -10.85 -7.93
CA ILE A 103 -2.26 -9.69 -8.41
C ILE A 103 -2.25 -9.65 -9.94
N LYS A 104 -1.07 -9.74 -10.56
CA LYS A 104 -0.94 -9.73 -12.01
C LYS A 104 -1.71 -10.85 -12.68
N LYS A 105 -1.69 -12.05 -12.08
CA LYS A 105 -2.42 -13.22 -12.59
C LYS A 105 -3.93 -13.08 -12.43
N GLN A 106 -4.38 -12.59 -11.27
CA GLN A 106 -5.80 -12.52 -10.92
C GLN A 106 -6.50 -11.30 -11.53
N TYR A 107 -5.76 -10.21 -11.68
CA TYR A 107 -6.24 -8.93 -12.21
C TYR A 107 -5.37 -8.42 -13.36
N PRO A 108 -5.35 -9.12 -14.49
CA PRO A 108 -4.43 -8.82 -15.60
C PRO A 108 -4.63 -7.43 -16.20
N ASP A 109 -5.83 -6.87 -16.09
CA ASP A 109 -6.17 -5.54 -16.60
C ASP A 109 -5.85 -4.40 -15.60
N SER A 110 -5.47 -4.76 -14.36
CA SER A 110 -5.12 -3.77 -13.35
C SER A 110 -3.76 -3.12 -13.62
N LYS A 111 -3.56 -1.94 -13.06
CA LYS A 111 -2.24 -1.30 -13.04
C LYS A 111 -1.51 -1.67 -11.75
N LEU A 112 -0.22 -1.95 -11.87
CA LEU A 112 0.68 -2.15 -10.73
C LEU A 112 1.63 -0.97 -10.64
N VAL A 113 1.58 -0.25 -9.52
CA VAL A 113 2.49 0.85 -9.23
C VAL A 113 3.35 0.47 -8.03
N MET A 114 4.66 0.48 -8.22
CA MET A 114 5.62 0.07 -7.22
C MET A 114 6.60 1.20 -6.92
N CYS A 115 6.68 1.62 -5.66
CA CYS A 115 7.66 2.58 -5.21
C CYS A 115 8.87 1.85 -4.66
N TYR A 116 10.02 2.04 -5.29
CA TYR A 116 11.30 1.60 -4.80
C TYR A 116 12.16 2.76 -4.32
N ARG A 117 12.79 2.56 -3.17
CA ARG A 117 13.83 3.44 -2.64
C ARG A 117 14.85 2.58 -1.91
N PRO A 118 16.16 2.87 -2.00
CA PRO A 118 17.20 2.11 -1.27
C PRO A 118 16.87 1.94 0.22
N ASP A 119 17.14 0.78 0.78
CA ASP A 119 16.72 0.37 2.13
C ASP A 119 17.15 1.36 3.23
N ASN A 120 18.40 1.83 3.16
CA ASN A 120 18.91 2.82 4.11
C ASN A 120 18.13 4.14 4.06
N LEU A 121 17.78 4.60 2.85
CA LEU A 121 17.00 5.83 2.67
C LEU A 121 15.53 5.65 3.10
N CYS A 122 14.98 4.45 2.96
CA CYS A 122 13.66 4.12 3.50
C CYS A 122 13.69 4.18 5.03
N TYR A 123 14.70 3.57 5.63
CA TYR A 123 14.84 3.52 7.07
C TYR A 123 15.05 4.91 7.69
N ASP A 124 15.93 5.72 7.09
CA ASP A 124 16.18 7.09 7.55
C ASP A 124 14.91 7.93 7.47
N TRP A 125 14.17 7.83 6.35
CA TRP A 125 12.91 8.55 6.19
C TRP A 125 11.82 8.08 7.17
N TRP A 126 11.78 6.79 7.48
CA TRP A 126 10.85 6.27 8.49
C TRP A 126 11.06 6.98 9.84
N HIS A 127 12.30 7.08 10.29
CA HIS A 127 12.63 7.78 11.53
C HIS A 127 12.37 9.27 11.46
N GLU A 128 12.68 9.91 10.33
CA GLU A 128 12.42 11.33 10.12
C GLU A 128 10.91 11.62 10.14
N ALA A 129 10.08 10.73 9.62
CA ALA A 129 8.62 10.86 9.59
C ALA A 129 7.96 10.62 10.95
N GLY A 130 8.67 10.17 11.96
CA GLY A 130 8.15 9.93 13.31
C GLY A 130 8.55 8.57 13.89
N GLY A 131 9.01 7.64 13.06
CA GLY A 131 9.48 6.32 13.52
C GLY A 131 8.43 5.60 14.36
N TRP A 132 8.81 5.22 15.58
CA TRP A 132 7.97 4.48 16.52
C TRP A 132 6.84 5.31 17.13
N ASP A 133 6.86 6.61 16.93
CA ASP A 133 5.80 7.51 17.38
C ASP A 133 4.65 7.63 16.37
N ILE A 134 4.70 6.88 15.27
CA ILE A 134 3.59 6.79 14.34
C ILE A 134 2.46 6.01 15.00
N SER A 135 1.32 6.64 15.11
CA SER A 135 0.11 6.04 15.67
C SER A 135 -0.62 5.22 14.60
N TRP A 136 -0.60 3.90 14.76
CA TRP A 136 -1.40 2.99 13.95
C TRP A 136 -1.75 1.73 14.75
N PRO A 137 -2.91 1.06 14.48
CA PRO A 137 -3.44 0.00 15.36
C PRO A 137 -2.55 -1.23 15.54
N ASP A 138 -1.74 -1.59 14.55
CA ASP A 138 -0.89 -2.78 14.64
C ASP A 138 0.42 -2.61 13.89
N TYR A 139 1.47 -2.29 14.63
CA TYR A 139 2.87 -2.27 14.15
C TYR A 139 3.75 -3.34 14.75
N SER A 140 3.17 -4.42 15.25
CA SER A 140 3.91 -5.52 15.87
C SER A 140 5.03 -6.07 14.99
N TRP A 141 4.85 -6.05 13.67
CA TRP A 141 5.84 -6.47 12.67
C TRP A 141 6.99 -5.48 12.48
N TYR A 142 6.85 -4.24 12.98
CA TYR A 142 7.89 -3.22 12.98
C TYR A 142 8.46 -2.95 14.38
N GLU A 143 8.15 -3.73 15.36
CA GLU A 143 8.33 -3.46 16.79
C GLU A 143 9.73 -2.99 17.21
N ASN A 144 10.74 -3.16 16.35
CA ASN A 144 12.09 -2.68 16.60
C ASN A 144 12.87 -2.46 15.29
N ASN A 145 14.03 -1.82 15.42
CA ASN A 145 14.90 -1.48 14.30
C ASN A 145 15.30 -2.68 13.44
N VAL A 146 15.50 -3.85 14.04
CA VAL A 146 15.89 -5.06 13.30
C VAL A 146 14.74 -5.56 12.45
N LYS A 147 13.53 -5.63 13.01
CA LYS A 147 12.33 -6.07 12.28
C LYS A 147 11.99 -5.08 11.18
N MET A 148 12.05 -3.78 11.46
CA MET A 148 11.78 -2.74 10.46
C MET A 148 12.75 -2.82 9.28
N ARG A 149 14.06 -2.93 9.53
CA ARG A 149 15.06 -3.07 8.47
C ARG A 149 14.84 -4.33 7.64
N LYS A 150 14.53 -5.45 8.30
CA LYS A 150 14.22 -6.71 7.63
C LYS A 150 12.99 -6.57 6.74
N GLU A 151 11.94 -5.92 7.21
CA GLU A 151 10.71 -5.74 6.45
C GLU A 151 10.93 -4.84 5.23
N ILE A 152 11.61 -3.71 5.40
CA ILE A 152 11.98 -2.84 4.28
C ILE A 152 12.77 -3.61 3.22
N ASN A 153 13.79 -4.34 3.62
CA ASN A 153 14.60 -5.15 2.71
C ASN A 153 13.77 -6.21 1.98
N SER A 154 12.92 -6.94 2.71
CA SER A 154 12.09 -8.00 2.14
C SER A 154 11.11 -7.47 1.09
N GLN A 155 10.46 -6.35 1.37
CA GLN A 155 9.51 -5.74 0.43
C GLN A 155 10.21 -5.14 -0.78
N ASN A 156 11.29 -4.40 -0.59
CA ASN A 156 12.09 -3.86 -1.69
C ASN A 156 12.64 -4.96 -2.60
N ARG A 157 13.13 -6.04 -2.00
CA ARG A 157 13.60 -7.22 -2.73
C ARG A 157 12.49 -7.85 -3.56
N ALA A 158 11.33 -8.07 -2.98
CA ALA A 158 10.19 -8.63 -3.70
C ALA A 158 9.76 -7.75 -4.90
N ILE A 159 9.75 -6.43 -4.73
CA ILE A 159 9.48 -5.48 -5.82
C ILE A 159 10.53 -5.62 -6.93
N LEU A 160 11.80 -5.62 -6.58
CA LEU A 160 12.87 -5.73 -7.58
C LEU A 160 12.85 -7.07 -8.31
N GLU A 161 12.66 -8.18 -7.61
CA GLU A 161 12.54 -9.53 -8.21
C GLU A 161 11.37 -9.58 -9.22
N PHE A 162 10.22 -9.00 -8.86
CA PHE A 162 9.09 -8.92 -9.76
C PHE A 162 9.41 -8.09 -11.01
N VAL A 163 9.99 -6.90 -10.84
CA VAL A 163 10.36 -6.01 -11.96
C VAL A 163 11.35 -6.69 -12.90
N TYR A 164 12.39 -7.35 -12.36
CA TYR A 164 13.37 -8.06 -13.18
C TYR A 164 12.78 -9.21 -13.99
N LYS A 165 11.83 -9.91 -13.41
CA LYS A 165 11.16 -11.06 -14.07
C LYS A 165 10.23 -10.62 -15.20
N HIS A 166 9.71 -9.40 -15.14
CA HIS A 166 8.67 -8.91 -16.06
C HIS A 166 9.14 -7.75 -16.97
N LYS A 167 10.44 -7.53 -17.07
CA LYS A 167 11.05 -6.58 -18.01
C LYS A 167 10.91 -7.04 -19.47
#